data_4a461e9614613ddf124ae7eddaedd8a9
#
_entry.id   4a461e9614613ddf124ae7eddaedd8a9
#
_cell.length_a   1.000
_cell.length_b   1.000
_cell.length_c   1.000
_cell.angle_alpha   90.00
_cell.angle_beta   90.00
_cell.angle_gamma   90.00
#
_symmetry.space_group_name_H-M   'P 1'
#
loop_
_entity.id
_entity.type
_entity.pdbx_description
1 polymer ?
#
loop_
_entity_poly.entity_id
_entity_poly.type
_entity_poly.pdbx_seq_one_letter_code
_entity_poly.pdbx_strand_id
1 'polypeptide(L)' 'MKRKMHAGASKDIYQRARELRNRSTHAEDILWGFLKTKPGTVKFRRQHPYSIFILDFYCHDLRLVIEVDGEFTKKTK' A
#
# COMPACT_ATOMS: atom_id res chain seq x y z
N MET A 1 -22.26 9.36 1.60
CA MET A 1 -21.76 8.16 2.22
C MET A 1 -20.24 8.06 2.21
N LYS A 2 -19.68 7.67 3.31
CA LYS A 2 -18.25 7.60 3.39
C LYS A 2 -17.69 6.33 2.81
N ARG A 3 -16.62 6.44 2.06
CA ARG A 3 -15.97 5.28 1.53
C ARG A 3 -15.04 4.69 2.57
N LYS A 4 -15.11 3.40 2.75
CA LYS A 4 -14.26 2.74 3.72
C LYS A 4 -12.85 2.58 3.18
N MET A 5 -11.88 2.83 4.05
CA MET A 5 -10.49 2.78 3.63
C MET A 5 -10.08 1.41 3.12
N HIS A 6 -10.59 0.36 3.73
CA HIS A 6 -10.21 -0.99 3.34
C HIS A 6 -11.25 -1.68 2.47
N ALA A 7 -12.35 -1.00 2.18
CA ALA A 7 -13.37 -1.52 1.28
C ALA A 7 -13.82 -2.93 1.60
N GLY A 8 -13.97 -3.23 2.87
CA GLY A 8 -14.49 -4.53 3.28
C GLY A 8 -13.51 -5.68 3.20
N ALA A 9 -12.21 -5.40 3.29
CA ALA A 9 -11.22 -6.46 3.24
C ALA A 9 -11.47 -7.49 4.34
N SER A 10 -11.27 -8.78 3.98
CA SER A 10 -11.49 -9.85 4.91
C SER A 10 -10.29 -10.06 5.82
N LYS A 11 -10.49 -10.90 6.85
CA LYS A 11 -9.42 -11.26 7.74
C LYS A 11 -8.25 -11.88 7.00
N ASP A 12 -8.54 -12.72 6.01
CA ASP A 12 -7.49 -13.39 5.27
C ASP A 12 -6.63 -12.38 4.52
N ILE A 13 -7.25 -11.35 3.99
CA ILE A 13 -6.50 -10.32 3.27
C ILE A 13 -5.62 -9.55 4.23
N TYR A 14 -6.11 -9.25 5.43
CA TYR A 14 -5.30 -8.56 6.42
C TYR A 14 -4.08 -9.38 6.81
N GLN A 15 -4.28 -10.67 7.00
CA GLN A 15 -3.19 -11.53 7.38
C GLN A 15 -2.15 -11.63 6.27
N ARG A 16 -2.62 -11.73 5.04
CA ARG A 16 -1.72 -11.80 3.90
C ARG A 16 -0.91 -10.50 3.78
N ALA A 17 -1.55 -9.37 4.03
CA ALA A 17 -0.85 -8.10 3.97
C ALA A 17 0.26 -8.04 5.01
N ARG A 18 0.00 -8.60 6.20
CA ARG A 18 1.02 -8.63 7.23
C ARG A 18 2.21 -9.46 6.81
N GLU A 19 1.94 -10.61 6.18
CA GLU A 19 3.01 -11.46 5.70
C GLU A 19 3.85 -10.76 4.64
N LEU A 20 3.18 -10.05 3.75
CA LEU A 20 3.88 -9.34 2.69
C LEU A 20 4.75 -8.20 3.24
N ARG A 21 4.31 -7.56 4.32
CA ARG A 21 5.13 -6.52 4.93
C ARG A 21 6.43 -7.08 5.48
N ASN A 22 6.41 -8.34 5.88
CA ASN A 22 7.61 -8.98 6.40
C ASN A 22 8.52 -9.49 5.30
N ARG A 23 8.08 -9.46 4.07
CA ARG A 23 8.85 -9.96 2.93
C ARG A 23 8.94 -8.94 1.81
N SER A 24 9.02 -7.68 2.18
CA SER A 24 9.07 -6.64 1.17
C SER A 24 10.40 -6.70 0.43
N THR A 25 10.37 -6.23 -0.82
CA THR A 25 11.58 -6.22 -1.62
C THR A 25 12.42 -5.00 -1.28
N HIS A 26 13.67 -5.02 -1.77
CA HIS A 26 14.57 -3.90 -1.54
C HIS A 26 13.99 -2.60 -2.11
N ALA A 27 13.42 -2.69 -3.32
CA ALA A 27 12.84 -1.50 -3.94
C ALA A 27 11.69 -0.95 -3.12
N GLU A 28 10.86 -1.85 -2.58
CA GLU A 28 9.74 -1.43 -1.75
C GLU A 28 10.23 -0.77 -0.46
N ASP A 29 11.31 -1.29 0.10
CA ASP A 29 11.85 -0.72 1.33
C ASP A 29 12.39 0.68 1.11
N ILE A 30 13.07 0.89 -0.01
CA ILE A 30 13.59 2.20 -0.33
C ILE A 30 12.46 3.20 -0.50
N LEU A 31 11.46 2.82 -1.27
CA LEU A 31 10.32 3.71 -1.51
C LEU A 31 9.58 4.00 -0.22
N TRP A 32 9.40 2.98 0.62
CA TRP A 32 8.72 3.16 1.89
C TRP A 32 9.48 4.14 2.78
N GLY A 33 10.81 4.12 2.71
CA GLY A 33 11.61 5.05 3.46
C GLY A 33 11.29 6.50 3.14
N PHE A 34 10.95 6.77 1.89
CA PHE A 34 10.55 8.10 1.49
C PHE A 34 9.11 8.40 1.88
N LEU A 35 8.23 7.45 1.63
CA LEU A 35 6.81 7.69 1.82
C LEU A 35 6.41 7.85 3.28
N LYS A 36 7.03 7.09 4.15
CA LYS A 36 6.63 7.14 5.56
C LYS A 36 7.07 8.42 6.24
N THR A 37 8.01 9.14 5.64
CA THR A 37 8.49 10.36 6.24
C THR A 37 7.90 11.61 5.64
N LYS A 38 6.92 11.46 4.76
CA LYS A 38 6.26 12.61 4.17
C LYS A 38 5.63 13.47 5.25
N PRO A 39 5.90 14.74 5.24
CA PRO A 39 5.35 15.63 6.27
C PRO A 39 3.91 15.98 5.99
N GLY A 40 3.30 16.60 6.96
CA GLY A 40 1.98 17.13 6.78
C GLY A 40 0.87 16.12 6.97
N THR A 41 -0.19 16.32 6.25
CA THR A 41 -1.39 15.52 6.45
C THR A 41 -1.45 14.28 5.58
N VAL A 42 -0.48 14.10 4.70
CA VAL A 42 -0.50 12.97 3.79
C VAL A 42 0.10 11.76 4.46
N LYS A 43 -0.64 10.67 4.48
CA LYS A 43 -0.17 9.46 5.12
C LYS A 43 -0.25 8.29 4.16
N PHE A 44 0.88 7.65 3.93
CA PHE A 44 0.93 6.46 3.09
C PHE A 44 0.94 5.20 3.93
N ARG A 45 0.38 4.13 3.38
CA ARG A 45 0.39 2.81 4.00
C ARG A 45 0.97 1.82 3.02
N ARG A 46 1.67 0.81 3.52
CA ARG A 46 2.24 -0.20 2.66
C ARG A 46 1.49 -1.50 2.82
N GLN A 47 1.44 -2.30 1.74
CA GLN A 47 0.73 -3.57 1.73
C GLN A 47 -0.65 -3.39 2.34
N HIS A 48 -1.43 -2.52 1.72
CA HIS A 48 -2.70 -2.08 2.26
C HIS A 48 -3.85 -2.95 1.76
N PRO A 49 -4.58 -3.62 2.65
CA PRO A 49 -5.73 -4.42 2.23
C PRO A 49 -6.84 -3.53 1.72
N TYR A 50 -7.38 -3.87 0.58
CA TYR A 50 -8.46 -3.10 -0.02
C TYR A 50 -9.35 -4.07 -0.77
N SER A 51 -10.51 -4.42 -0.19
CA SER A 51 -11.39 -5.42 -0.72
C SER A 51 -10.65 -6.75 -0.85
N ILE A 52 -10.50 -7.30 -2.03
CA ILE A 52 -9.78 -8.54 -2.25
C ILE A 52 -8.34 -8.31 -2.67
N PHE A 53 -7.94 -7.04 -2.72
CA PHE A 53 -6.61 -6.68 -3.18
C PHE A 53 -5.69 -6.29 -2.04
N ILE A 54 -4.40 -6.32 -2.30
CA ILE A 54 -3.42 -5.78 -1.39
C ILE A 54 -2.60 -4.81 -2.21
N LEU A 55 -2.70 -3.53 -1.86
CA LEU A 55 -2.03 -2.47 -2.60
C LEU A 55 -0.64 -2.25 -2.03
N ASP A 56 0.36 -2.17 -2.90
CA ASP A 56 1.73 -2.01 -2.41
C ASP A 56 1.86 -0.77 -1.54
N PHE A 57 1.42 0.36 -2.04
CA PHE A 57 1.40 1.59 -1.24
C PHE A 57 0.12 2.35 -1.55
N TYR A 58 -0.49 2.87 -0.51
CA TYR A 58 -1.76 3.53 -0.65
C TYR A 58 -1.84 4.78 0.21
N CYS A 59 -2.37 5.85 -0.35
CA CYS A 59 -2.67 7.06 0.40
C CYS A 59 -4.16 7.33 0.28
N HIS A 60 -4.86 7.14 1.37
CA HIS A 60 -6.31 7.28 1.35
C HIS A 60 -6.74 8.72 1.08
N ASP A 61 -6.02 9.66 1.65
CA ASP A 61 -6.36 11.07 1.47
C ASP A 61 -6.30 11.50 0.01
N LEU A 62 -5.35 10.96 -0.73
CA LEU A 62 -5.18 11.31 -2.13
C LEU A 62 -5.80 10.29 -3.07
N ARG A 63 -6.33 9.20 -2.54
CA ARG A 63 -6.82 8.09 -3.36
C ARG A 63 -5.78 7.64 -4.36
N LEU A 64 -4.55 7.55 -3.88
CA LEU A 64 -3.42 7.26 -4.72
C LEU A 64 -2.85 5.88 -4.40
N VAL A 65 -2.62 5.09 -5.44
CA VAL A 65 -2.04 3.76 -5.32
C VAL A 65 -0.73 3.72 -6.07
N ILE A 66 0.30 3.20 -5.43
CA ILE A 66 1.60 3.03 -6.07
C ILE A 66 1.93 1.56 -6.05
N GLU A 67 2.24 1.00 -7.23
CA GLU A 67 2.59 -0.41 -7.36
C GLU A 67 4.02 -0.54 -7.82
N VAL A 68 4.74 -1.47 -7.21
CA VAL A 68 6.14 -1.69 -7.54
C VAL A 68 6.32 -3.11 -8.04
N ASP A 69 6.85 -3.25 -9.24
CA ASP A 69 7.14 -4.56 -9.78
C ASP A 69 8.43 -5.05 -9.17
N GLY A 70 8.66 -6.31 -9.22
CA GLY A 70 9.84 -6.88 -8.61
C GLY A 70 11.12 -6.28 -9.13
N GLU A 71 11.19 -6.05 -10.41
CA GLU A 71 12.43 -5.58 -11.01
C GLU A 71 12.45 -4.11 -11.30
N PHE A 72 11.31 -3.55 -11.62
CA PHE A 72 11.26 -2.13 -11.87
C PHE A 72 9.85 -1.65 -11.71
N THR A 73 9.72 -0.36 -11.58
CA THR A 73 8.43 0.25 -11.40
C THR A 73 7.71 0.34 -12.72
N LYS A 74 6.47 -0.13 -12.73
CA LYS A 74 5.66 -0.04 -13.90
C LYS A 74 4.68 1.06 -13.79
N LYS A 75 4.44 1.75 -14.89
CA LYS A 75 3.47 2.78 -14.89
C LYS A 75 2.13 2.19 -15.00
N THR A 76 1.28 2.45 -14.09
CA THR A 76 -0.03 1.89 -14.23
C THR A 76 -0.96 2.98 -14.59
N LYS A 77 -1.81 2.79 -15.37
CA LYS A 77 -2.68 3.70 -15.76
C LYS A 77 -3.66 3.99 -14.95
#